data_1220db784b07e989be8db6cf583e33cd
#
_entry.id   1220db784b07e989be8db6cf583e33cd
#
_cell.length_a   1.000
_cell.length_b   1.000
_cell.length_c   1.000
_cell.angle_alpha   90.00
_cell.angle_beta   90.00
_cell.angle_gamma   90.00
#
_symmetry.space_group_name_H-M   'P 1'
#
loop_
_entity.id
_entity.type
_entity.pdbx_description
1 polymer ?
#
loop_
_entity_poly.entity_id
_entity_poly.type
_entity_poly.pdbx_seq_one_letter_code
_entity_poly.pdbx_strand_id
1 'polypeptide(L)'
;MIRIAWDQGFKRIYKKKIKYNDELKKKFWEAIVLFSKNPFNPRLKTHKLTGKLEGFWAFSIAYDYRVVFRFIDDEEVLLTDIGTHDEVY
;
A
#
# COMPACT_ATOMS: atom_id res chain seq x y z
N MET A 1 -5.32 -13.98 -8.53
CA MET A 1 -4.55 -13.16 -7.54
C MET A 1 -3.91 -11.96 -8.23
N ILE A 2 -3.86 -10.86 -7.53
CA ILE A 2 -3.19 -9.65 -8.03
C ILE A 2 -1.68 -9.83 -7.91
N ARG A 3 -0.95 -9.48 -8.96
CA ARG A 3 0.51 -9.39 -8.92
C ARG A 3 0.89 -8.03 -8.36
N ILE A 4 1.86 -8.01 -7.47
CA ILE A 4 2.25 -6.81 -6.73
C ILE A 4 3.71 -6.49 -7.04
N ALA A 5 3.93 -5.38 -7.73
CA ALA A 5 5.27 -4.85 -8.01
C ALA A 5 5.55 -3.68 -7.06
N TRP A 6 6.82 -3.46 -6.76
CA TRP A 6 7.26 -2.36 -5.90
C TRP A 6 8.17 -1.44 -6.73
N ASP A 7 7.91 -0.14 -6.72
CA ASP A 7 8.84 0.77 -7.37
C ASP A 7 10.05 1.04 -6.45
N GLN A 8 11.07 1.70 -6.99
CA GLN A 8 12.31 1.93 -6.25
C GLN A 8 12.09 2.83 -5.03
N GLY A 9 11.22 3.83 -5.16
CA GLY A 9 10.89 4.71 -4.04
C GLY A 9 10.23 3.94 -2.91
N PHE A 10 9.30 3.04 -3.24
CA PHE A 10 8.62 2.22 -2.25
C PHE A 10 9.61 1.31 -1.51
N LYS A 11 10.50 0.66 -2.24
CA LYS A 11 11.51 -0.22 -1.63
C LYS A 11 12.36 0.54 -0.62
N ARG A 12 12.75 1.76 -0.95
CA ARG A 12 13.56 2.62 -0.08
C ARG A 12 12.82 2.98 1.19
N ILE A 13 11.55 3.37 1.06
CA ILE A 13 10.72 3.74 2.21
C ILE A 13 10.44 2.52 3.09
N TYR A 14 10.18 1.37 2.48
CA TYR A 14 9.97 0.12 3.22
C TYR A 14 11.18 -0.20 4.11
N LYS A 15 12.39 -0.12 3.56
CA LYS A 15 13.62 -0.37 4.33
C LYS A 15 13.75 0.61 5.48
N LYS A 16 13.39 1.86 5.26
CA LYS A 16 13.53 2.91 6.28
C LYS A 16 12.49 2.80 7.38
N LYS A 17 11.24 2.52 7.05
CA LYS A 17 10.12 2.64 8.00
C LYS A 17 9.55 1.32 8.48
N ILE A 18 9.62 0.26 7.68
CA ILE A 18 8.90 -0.98 7.96
C ILE A 18 9.84 -2.12 8.35
N LYS A 19 10.93 -2.28 7.61
CA LYS A 19 11.79 -3.47 7.70
C LYS A 19 12.23 -3.81 9.12
N TYR A 20 12.53 -2.81 9.92
CA TYR A 20 13.05 -3.00 11.29
C TYR A 20 12.01 -2.69 12.37
N ASN A 21 10.75 -2.48 11.99
CA ASN A 21 9.66 -2.31 12.92
C ASN A 21 8.80 -3.58 12.87
N ASP A 22 9.01 -4.48 13.83
CA ASP A 22 8.39 -5.80 13.79
C ASP A 22 6.86 -5.76 13.74
N GLU A 23 6.25 -4.85 14.48
CA GLU A 23 4.80 -4.73 14.50
C GLU A 23 4.24 -4.25 13.16
N LEU A 24 4.83 -3.17 12.60
CA LEU A 24 4.41 -2.66 11.30
C LEU A 24 4.69 -3.66 10.18
N LYS A 25 5.83 -4.34 10.26
CA LYS A 25 6.20 -5.36 9.28
C LYS A 25 5.16 -6.48 9.25
N LYS A 26 4.74 -6.95 10.41
CA LYS A 26 3.72 -7.98 10.51
C LYS A 26 2.40 -7.51 9.90
N LYS A 27 1.97 -6.31 10.24
CA LYS A 27 0.72 -5.73 9.73
C LYS A 27 0.78 -5.50 8.22
N PHE A 28 1.93 -5.05 7.72
CA PHE A 28 2.13 -4.87 6.28
C PHE A 28 1.93 -6.19 5.53
N TRP A 29 2.61 -7.25 5.98
CA TRP A 29 2.53 -8.52 5.26
C TRP A 29 1.17 -9.20 5.40
N GLU A 30 0.49 -9.03 6.52
CA GLU A 30 -0.88 -9.49 6.66
C GLU A 30 -1.80 -8.78 5.66
N ALA A 31 -1.64 -7.47 5.52
CA ALA A 31 -2.41 -6.69 4.55
C ALA A 31 -2.09 -7.08 3.11
N ILE A 32 -0.82 -7.35 2.79
CA ILE A 32 -0.40 -7.78 1.46
C ILE A 32 -1.07 -9.11 1.07
N VAL A 33 -1.17 -10.04 2.01
CA VAL A 33 -1.85 -11.31 1.74
C VAL A 33 -3.32 -11.08 1.42
N LEU A 34 -4.02 -10.26 2.20
CA LEU A 34 -5.41 -9.92 1.93
C LEU A 34 -5.55 -9.22 0.57
N PHE A 35 -4.67 -8.26 0.31
CA PHE A 35 -4.70 -7.47 -0.92
C PHE A 35 -4.48 -8.35 -2.15
N SER A 36 -3.55 -9.29 -2.09
CA SER A 36 -3.27 -10.17 -3.22
C SER A 36 -4.48 -11.01 -3.62
N LYS A 37 -5.30 -11.36 -2.64
CA LYS A 37 -6.52 -12.15 -2.88
C LYS A 37 -7.68 -11.28 -3.36
N ASN A 38 -7.82 -10.10 -2.78
CA ASN A 38 -8.86 -9.13 -3.14
C ASN A 38 -8.43 -7.73 -2.72
N PRO A 39 -8.01 -6.88 -3.66
CA PRO A 39 -7.60 -5.51 -3.33
C PRO A 39 -8.69 -4.69 -2.63
N PHE A 40 -9.94 -5.08 -2.79
CA PHE A 40 -11.08 -4.37 -2.22
C PHE A 40 -11.67 -5.06 -0.99
N ASN A 41 -10.89 -5.93 -0.35
CA ASN A 41 -11.32 -6.51 0.92
C ASN A 41 -11.66 -5.38 1.90
N PRO A 42 -12.85 -5.39 2.53
CA PRO A 42 -13.28 -4.29 3.40
C PRO A 42 -12.31 -3.94 4.52
N ARG A 43 -11.52 -4.90 4.99
CA ARG A 43 -10.54 -4.66 6.04
C ARG A 43 -9.42 -3.72 5.61
N LEU A 44 -9.16 -3.62 4.30
CA LEU A 44 -8.09 -2.78 3.75
C LEU A 44 -8.53 -1.33 3.56
N LYS A 45 -9.86 -1.07 3.51
CA LYS A 45 -10.40 0.27 3.28
C LYS A 45 -9.85 0.92 2.01
N THR A 46 -9.65 0.12 0.98
CA THR A 46 -9.10 0.58 -0.30
C THR A 46 -10.00 1.64 -0.92
N HIS A 47 -9.39 2.75 -1.34
CA HIS A 47 -10.14 3.85 -1.94
C HIS A 47 -9.29 4.64 -2.94
N LYS A 48 -9.96 5.30 -3.86
CA LYS A 48 -9.32 6.21 -4.83
C LYS A 48 -8.86 7.48 -4.15
N LEU A 49 -7.73 7.98 -4.60
CA LEU A 49 -7.24 9.29 -4.19
C LEU A 49 -7.66 10.35 -5.21
N THR A 50 -7.67 11.60 -4.78
CA THR A 50 -8.11 12.72 -5.61
C THR A 50 -7.05 13.82 -5.64
N GLY A 51 -7.31 14.88 -6.42
CA GLY A 51 -6.40 16.02 -6.53
C GLY A 51 -5.08 15.61 -7.16
N LYS A 52 -3.98 15.96 -6.51
CA LYS A 52 -2.63 15.69 -7.03
C LYS A 52 -2.33 14.21 -7.15
N LEU A 53 -3.08 13.37 -6.43
CA LEU A 53 -2.88 11.92 -6.44
C LEU A 53 -3.94 11.19 -7.25
N GLU A 54 -4.63 11.91 -8.13
CA GLU A 54 -5.60 11.28 -9.02
C GLU A 54 -4.91 10.18 -9.84
N GLY A 55 -5.60 9.04 -9.97
CA GLY A 55 -5.02 7.85 -10.61
C GLY A 55 -4.36 6.90 -9.65
N PHE A 56 -4.16 7.33 -8.41
CA PHE A 56 -3.64 6.48 -7.35
C PHE A 56 -4.74 6.04 -6.40
N TRP A 57 -4.43 4.99 -5.64
CA TRP A 57 -5.31 4.39 -4.65
C TRP A 57 -4.52 4.21 -3.36
N ALA A 58 -5.22 3.97 -2.27
CA ALA A 58 -4.56 3.66 -1.00
C ALA A 58 -5.28 2.54 -0.27
N PHE A 59 -4.55 1.76 0.50
CA PHE A 59 -5.14 0.83 1.46
C PHE A 59 -4.43 0.93 2.81
N SER A 60 -5.15 0.56 3.87
CA SER A 60 -4.66 0.66 5.25
C SER A 60 -3.94 -0.62 5.66
N ILE A 61 -2.80 -0.48 6.35
CA ILE A 61 -2.13 -1.62 6.98
C ILE A 61 -2.24 -1.55 8.51
N ALA A 62 -2.42 -0.35 9.06
CA ALA A 62 -2.61 -0.10 10.48
C ALA A 62 -3.42 1.18 10.63
N TYR A 63 -3.72 1.56 11.86
CA TYR A 63 -4.61 2.70 12.13
C TYR A 63 -4.27 3.94 11.33
N ASP A 64 -3.01 4.34 11.29
CA ASP A 64 -2.61 5.56 10.59
C ASP A 64 -1.55 5.32 9.52
N TYR A 65 -1.38 4.07 9.07
CA TYR A 65 -0.43 3.75 8.01
C TYR A 65 -1.16 3.31 6.75
N ARG A 66 -0.79 3.94 5.63
CA ARG A 66 -1.39 3.70 4.31
C ARG A 66 -0.33 3.29 3.32
N VAL A 67 -0.70 2.41 2.40
CA VAL A 67 0.11 2.09 1.21
C VAL A 67 -0.58 2.73 0.02
N VAL A 68 0.18 3.51 -0.76
CA VAL A 68 -0.30 4.14 -1.99
C VAL A 68 0.15 3.28 -3.17
N PHE A 69 -0.75 3.05 -4.11
CA PHE A 69 -0.47 2.22 -5.26
C PHE A 69 -1.27 2.69 -6.46
N ARG A 70 -0.95 2.16 -7.64
CA ARG A 70 -1.77 2.34 -8.83
C ARG A 70 -1.92 1.00 -9.55
N PHE A 71 -3.01 0.85 -10.27
CA PHE A 71 -3.20 -0.32 -11.12
C PHE A 71 -2.37 -0.14 -12.39
N ILE A 72 -1.54 -1.13 -12.71
CA ILE A 72 -0.85 -1.20 -14.00
C ILE A 72 -1.83 -1.74 -15.03
N ASP A 73 -2.58 -2.78 -14.64
CA ASP A 73 -3.70 -3.33 -15.39
C ASP A 73 -4.63 -4.04 -14.40
N ASP A 74 -5.59 -4.82 -14.88
CA ASP A 74 -6.57 -5.51 -14.02
C ASP A 74 -5.95 -6.54 -13.10
N GLU A 75 -4.74 -7.00 -13.39
CA GLU A 75 -4.10 -8.11 -12.67
C GLU A 75 -2.83 -7.71 -11.94
N GLU A 76 -2.38 -6.48 -12.12
CA GLU A 76 -1.12 -6.05 -11.53
C GLU A 76 -1.19 -4.63 -10.97
N VAL A 77 -0.58 -4.43 -9.81
CA VAL A 77 -0.46 -3.10 -9.19
C VAL A 77 1.01 -2.78 -8.92
N LEU A 78 1.29 -1.48 -8.81
CA LEU A 78 2.60 -0.97 -8.44
C LEU A 78 2.45 -0.22 -7.11
N LEU A 79 3.15 -0.66 -6.07
CA LEU A 79 3.21 0.05 -4.80
C LEU A 79 4.19 1.20 -4.95
N THR A 80 3.76 2.41 -4.58
CA THR A 80 4.54 3.62 -4.83
C THR A 80 4.94 4.39 -3.58
N ASP A 81 4.16 4.29 -2.50
CA ASP A 81 4.47 5.03 -1.28
C ASP A 81 3.88 4.33 -0.06
N ILE A 82 4.42 4.61 1.12
CA ILE A 82 3.91 4.10 2.38
C ILE A 82 4.26 5.08 3.49
N GLY A 83 3.30 5.33 4.37
CA GLY A 83 3.51 6.23 5.49
C GLY A 83 2.21 6.55 6.20
N THR A 84 2.26 7.50 7.12
CA THR A 84 1.06 8.01 7.77
C THR A 84 0.24 8.84 6.77
N HIS A 85 -0.99 9.13 7.13
CA HIS A 85 -1.88 9.96 6.31
C HIS A 85 -1.18 11.27 5.89
N ASP A 86 -0.55 11.96 6.84
CA ASP A 86 0.11 13.23 6.54
C ASP A 86 1.35 13.07 5.68
N GLU A 87 2.02 11.92 5.76
CA GLU A 87 3.22 11.68 4.98
C GLU A 87 2.94 11.38 3.52
N VAL A 88 1.82 10.70 3.23
CA VAL A 88 1.55 10.23 1.86
C VAL A 88 0.51 11.09 1.13
N TYR A 89 -0.26 11.86 1.84
CA TYR A 89 -1.26 12.78 1.28
C TYR A 89 -0.82 14.23 1.48
#